data_253006ac32a1f18675b0a0e4509cb1f9
#
_entry.id   253006ac32a1f18675b0a0e4509cb1f9
#
_cell.length_a   1.000
_cell.length_b   1.000
_cell.length_c   1.000
_cell.angle_alpha   90.00
_cell.angle_beta   90.00
_cell.angle_gamma   90.00
#
_symmetry.space_group_name_H-M   'P 1'
#
loop_
_entity.id
_entity.type
_entity.pdbx_description
1 polymer ?
#
loop_
_entity_poly.entity_id
_entity_poly.type
_entity_poly.pdbx_seq_one_letter_code
_entity_poly.pdbx_strand_id
1 'polypeptide(L)'
;MRTYQTVVVIDSLLKSEEIDAIIEKVLRIINNNGGKIVSIDRWEKKRLAYEIKRRQYGYYVEVIFEAPANLVKILERDYRLDENVLRYLTIVLDKKAMAYLEKQKSIEKEDSIKEEIPEIEKIIEELDEDEEFEFTSFEEKEQSSSKTSSE
;
A
#
# COMPACT_ATOMS: atom_id res chain seq x y z
N MET A 1 -22.49 -2.14 14.52
CA MET A 1 -21.56 -1.75 13.45
C MET A 1 -21.36 -2.90 12.48
N ARG A 2 -21.22 -2.58 11.21
CA ARG A 2 -20.93 -3.56 10.15
C ARG A 2 -19.60 -3.22 9.50
N THR A 3 -18.97 -4.21 8.90
CA THR A 3 -17.75 -4.01 8.12
C THR A 3 -18.08 -3.83 6.66
N TYR A 4 -17.52 -2.79 6.05
CA TYR A 4 -17.74 -2.44 4.65
C TYR A 4 -16.41 -2.38 3.91
N GLN A 5 -16.48 -2.70 2.63
CA GLN A 5 -15.39 -2.48 1.68
C GLN A 5 -15.86 -1.47 0.63
N THR A 6 -15.13 -0.38 0.47
CA THR A 6 -15.36 0.58 -0.59
C THR A 6 -14.18 0.61 -1.54
N VAL A 7 -14.46 0.48 -2.82
CA VAL A 7 -13.47 0.63 -3.89
C VAL A 7 -13.82 1.88 -4.68
N VAL A 8 -12.91 2.81 -4.75
CA VAL A 8 -13.08 4.09 -5.43
C VAL A 8 -12.13 4.17 -6.61
N VAL A 9 -12.64 4.55 -7.75
CA VAL A 9 -11.85 4.81 -8.95
C VAL A 9 -11.77 6.31 -9.17
N ILE A 10 -10.58 6.86 -9.01
CA ILE A 10 -10.30 8.29 -9.11
C ILE A 10 -9.67 8.58 -10.48
N ASP A 11 -9.90 9.76 -11.01
CA ASP A 11 -9.29 10.19 -12.27
C ASP A 11 -7.76 10.17 -12.17
N SER A 12 -7.11 9.34 -12.99
CA SER A 12 -5.66 9.16 -13.00
C SER A 12 -4.87 10.33 -13.58
N LEU A 13 -5.53 11.28 -14.23
CA LEU A 13 -4.90 12.49 -14.77
C LEU A 13 -4.65 13.55 -13.69
N LEU A 14 -5.23 13.39 -12.51
CA LEU A 14 -4.96 14.26 -11.37
C LEU A 14 -3.52 14.10 -10.88
N LYS A 15 -2.99 15.16 -10.29
CA LYS A 15 -1.70 15.10 -9.61
C LYS A 15 -1.80 14.20 -8.37
N SER A 16 -0.71 13.59 -7.96
CA SER A 16 -0.67 12.71 -6.79
C SER A 16 -1.17 13.40 -5.51
N GLU A 17 -0.90 14.69 -5.36
CA GLU A 17 -1.40 15.51 -4.25
C GLU A 17 -2.91 15.64 -4.24
N GLU A 18 -3.53 15.79 -5.41
CA GLU A 18 -4.99 15.87 -5.56
C GLU A 18 -5.66 14.53 -5.27
N ILE A 19 -5.04 13.43 -5.69
CA ILE A 19 -5.49 12.06 -5.38
C ILE A 19 -5.41 11.81 -3.88
N ASP A 20 -4.32 12.16 -3.24
CA ASP A 20 -4.15 12.05 -1.80
C ASP A 20 -5.18 12.88 -1.03
N ALA A 21 -5.50 14.07 -1.49
CA ALA A 21 -6.53 14.91 -0.90
C ALA A 21 -7.93 14.27 -0.94
N ILE A 22 -8.27 13.58 -2.03
CA ILE A 22 -9.53 12.83 -2.15
C ILE A 22 -9.55 11.65 -1.18
N ILE A 23 -8.45 10.91 -1.08
CA ILE A 23 -8.32 9.79 -0.14
C ILE A 23 -8.47 10.28 1.30
N GLU A 24 -7.79 11.34 1.68
CA GLU A 24 -7.89 11.93 3.02
C GLU A 24 -9.31 12.40 3.34
N LYS A 25 -10.01 12.95 2.36
CA LYS A 25 -11.41 13.36 2.51
C LYS A 25 -12.31 12.16 2.81
N VAL A 26 -12.13 11.05 2.11
CA VAL A 26 -12.84 9.79 2.35
C VAL A 26 -12.58 9.29 3.77
N LEU A 27 -11.34 9.27 4.19
CA LEU A 27 -10.94 8.83 5.53
C LEU A 27 -11.53 9.73 6.63
N ARG A 28 -11.56 11.03 6.39
CA ARG A 28 -12.17 12.02 7.29
C ARG A 28 -13.68 11.83 7.44
N ILE A 29 -14.38 11.58 6.35
CA ILE A 29 -15.83 11.30 6.38
C ILE A 29 -16.10 10.06 7.22
N ILE A 30 -15.32 9.01 7.04
CA ILE A 30 -15.46 7.77 7.83
C ILE A 30 -15.24 8.04 9.31
N ASN A 31 -14.15 8.69 9.67
CA ASN A 31 -13.81 8.96 11.07
C ASN A 31 -14.80 9.92 11.75
N ASN A 32 -15.23 10.98 11.05
CA ASN A 32 -16.13 11.99 11.60
C ASN A 32 -17.57 11.50 11.81
N ASN A 33 -17.96 10.44 11.12
CA ASN A 33 -19.31 9.86 11.21
C ASN A 33 -19.37 8.55 12.04
N GLY A 34 -18.40 8.34 12.90
CA GLY A 34 -18.38 7.21 13.82
C GLY A 34 -17.87 5.90 13.22
N GLY A 35 -17.20 5.96 12.09
CA GLY A 35 -16.55 4.81 11.48
C GLY A 35 -15.12 4.59 12.00
N LYS A 36 -14.64 3.39 11.81
CA LYS A 36 -13.26 2.98 12.13
C LYS A 36 -12.62 2.36 10.90
N ILE A 37 -11.48 2.87 10.51
CA ILE A 37 -10.73 2.34 9.36
C ILE A 37 -9.97 1.09 9.77
N VAL A 38 -10.18 -0.01 9.04
CA VAL A 38 -9.49 -1.29 9.26
C VAL A 38 -8.25 -1.38 8.39
N SER A 39 -8.38 -1.09 7.10
CA SER A 39 -7.24 -1.10 6.17
C SER A 39 -7.48 -0.20 4.96
N ILE A 40 -6.38 0.26 4.38
CA ILE A 40 -6.36 1.04 3.15
C ILE A 40 -5.37 0.36 2.21
N ASP A 41 -5.79 0.13 0.97
CA ASP A 41 -4.94 -0.43 -0.06
C ASP A 41 -5.05 0.42 -1.32
N ARG A 42 -3.92 0.90 -1.81
CA ARG A 42 -3.81 1.67 -3.05
C ARG A 42 -3.36 0.74 -4.17
N TRP A 43 -4.28 0.44 -5.10
CA TRP A 43 -3.97 -0.41 -6.25
C TRP A 43 -3.28 0.36 -7.38
N GLU A 44 -3.19 1.66 -7.23
CA GLU A 44 -2.58 2.57 -8.18
C GLU A 44 -3.34 2.65 -9.53
N LYS A 45 -2.64 3.12 -10.56
CA LYS A 45 -3.21 3.32 -11.88
C LYS A 45 -3.43 1.98 -12.59
N LYS A 46 -4.67 1.74 -12.99
CA LYS A 46 -5.05 0.55 -13.78
C LYS A 46 -5.90 0.93 -14.97
N ARG A 47 -5.82 0.12 -16.02
CA ARG A 47 -6.67 0.29 -17.19
C ARG A 47 -8.12 -0.10 -16.84
N LEU A 48 -9.06 0.76 -17.21
CA LEU A 48 -10.49 0.49 -17.06
C LEU A 48 -10.93 -0.54 -18.11
N ALA A 49 -11.89 -1.39 -17.72
CA ALA A 49 -12.49 -2.38 -18.64
C ALA A 49 -13.24 -1.71 -19.80
N TYR A 50 -13.78 -0.52 -19.56
CA TYR A 50 -14.44 0.34 -20.53
C TYR A 50 -14.19 1.80 -20.17
N GLU A 51 -14.25 2.68 -21.16
CA GLU A 51 -14.04 4.11 -20.99
C GLU A 51 -15.13 4.73 -20.11
N ILE A 52 -14.72 5.50 -19.08
CA ILE A 52 -15.61 6.25 -18.19
C ILE A 52 -15.23 7.73 -18.27
N LYS A 53 -16.19 8.61 -18.60
CA LYS A 53 -15.96 10.07 -18.73
C LYS A 53 -14.74 10.41 -19.61
N ARG A 54 -14.57 9.67 -20.69
CA ARG A 54 -13.43 9.79 -21.63
C ARG A 54 -12.07 9.43 -21.02
N ARG A 55 -12.04 8.65 -19.92
CA ARG A 55 -10.83 8.15 -19.27
C ARG A 55 -10.69 6.65 -19.54
N GLN A 56 -9.51 6.24 -19.95
CA GLN A 56 -9.15 4.83 -20.16
C GLN A 56 -8.50 4.20 -18.94
N TYR A 57 -7.96 5.03 -18.04
CA TYR A 57 -7.26 4.63 -16.83
C TYR A 57 -7.89 5.27 -15.60
N GLY A 58 -7.82 4.58 -14.49
CA GLY A 58 -8.27 5.06 -13.21
C GLY A 58 -7.30 4.71 -12.08
N TYR A 59 -7.29 5.51 -11.04
CA TYR A 59 -6.54 5.23 -9.83
C TYR A 59 -7.46 4.53 -8.82
N TYR A 60 -7.13 3.29 -8.46
CA TYR A 60 -7.96 2.45 -7.61
C TYR A 60 -7.51 2.54 -6.15
N VAL A 61 -8.45 2.75 -5.26
CA VAL A 61 -8.23 2.74 -3.80
C VAL A 61 -9.29 1.87 -3.15
N GLU A 62 -8.85 0.94 -2.29
CA GLU A 62 -9.71 0.11 -1.47
C GLU A 62 -9.61 0.55 -0.01
N VAL A 63 -10.73 0.77 0.64
CA VAL A 63 -10.79 1.05 2.08
C VAL A 63 -11.74 0.06 2.72
N ILE A 64 -11.28 -0.64 3.75
CA ILE A 64 -12.11 -1.50 4.59
C ILE A 64 -12.30 -0.77 5.92
N PHE A 65 -13.54 -0.63 6.34
CA PHE A 65 -13.90 0.11 7.54
C PHE A 65 -15.12 -0.49 8.25
N GLU A 66 -15.19 -0.27 9.54
CA GLU A 66 -16.35 -0.57 10.36
C GLU A 66 -17.18 0.69 10.58
N ALA A 67 -18.48 0.63 10.35
CA ALA A 67 -19.33 1.81 10.46
C ALA A 67 -20.81 1.45 10.67
N PRO A 68 -21.61 2.42 11.17
CA PRO A 68 -23.06 2.32 11.10
C PRO A 68 -23.56 2.47 9.66
N ALA A 69 -24.74 1.91 9.36
CA ALA A 69 -25.28 1.89 8.00
C ALA A 69 -25.53 3.28 7.39
N ASN A 70 -25.83 4.29 8.21
CA ASN A 70 -26.04 5.66 7.73
C ASN A 70 -24.78 6.32 7.18
N LEU A 71 -23.59 5.91 7.63
CA LEU A 71 -22.31 6.44 7.12
C LEU A 71 -22.14 6.12 5.63
N VAL A 72 -22.54 4.94 5.18
CA VAL A 72 -22.43 4.51 3.78
C VAL A 72 -23.19 5.46 2.86
N LYS A 73 -24.37 5.89 3.25
CA LYS A 73 -25.17 6.86 2.49
C LYS A 73 -24.47 8.21 2.36
N ILE A 74 -23.85 8.67 3.43
CA ILE A 74 -23.09 9.94 3.43
C ILE A 74 -21.87 9.82 2.51
N LEU A 75 -21.15 8.71 2.59
CA LEU A 75 -19.96 8.45 1.79
C LEU A 75 -20.30 8.35 0.29
N GLU A 76 -21.33 7.61 -0.06
CA GLU A 76 -21.77 7.48 -1.46
C GLU A 76 -22.27 8.80 -2.04
N ARG A 77 -22.93 9.62 -1.23
CA ARG A 77 -23.33 10.96 -1.64
C ARG A 77 -22.11 11.83 -1.97
N ASP A 78 -21.07 11.77 -1.16
CA ASP A 78 -19.84 12.50 -1.42
C ASP A 78 -19.17 12.03 -2.72
N TYR A 79 -19.13 10.72 -2.96
CA TYR A 79 -18.61 10.17 -4.22
C TYR A 79 -19.38 10.67 -5.44
N ARG A 80 -20.69 10.75 -5.37
CA ARG A 80 -21.53 11.24 -6.47
C ARG A 80 -21.34 12.72 -6.76
N LEU A 81 -21.03 13.51 -5.73
CA LEU A 81 -20.81 14.94 -5.86
C LEU A 81 -19.39 15.30 -6.32
N ASP A 82 -18.44 14.39 -6.20
CA ASP A 82 -17.06 14.59 -6.61
C ASP A 82 -16.87 14.19 -8.08
N GLU A 83 -16.59 15.18 -8.93
CA GLU A 83 -16.38 14.97 -10.37
C GLU A 83 -15.14 14.14 -10.68
N ASN A 84 -14.16 14.09 -9.78
CA ASN A 84 -12.93 13.35 -9.92
C ASN A 84 -13.07 11.87 -9.58
N VAL A 85 -14.18 11.47 -8.97
CA VAL A 85 -14.54 10.07 -8.73
C VAL A 85 -15.26 9.52 -9.96
N LEU A 86 -14.60 8.63 -10.69
CA LEU A 86 -15.13 8.03 -11.90
C LEU A 86 -16.16 6.96 -11.61
N ARG A 87 -15.89 6.14 -10.61
CA ARG A 87 -16.74 5.04 -10.18
C ARG A 87 -16.46 4.68 -8.73
N TYR A 88 -17.43 4.12 -8.06
CA TYR A 88 -17.29 3.60 -6.71
C TYR A 88 -18.16 2.36 -6.52
N LEU A 89 -17.76 1.49 -5.60
CA LEU A 89 -18.52 0.33 -5.18
C LEU A 89 -18.32 0.13 -3.69
N THR A 90 -19.39 0.11 -2.92
CA THR A 90 -19.37 -0.17 -1.49
C THR A 90 -20.22 -1.40 -1.20
N ILE A 91 -19.62 -2.39 -0.57
CA ILE A 91 -20.28 -3.66 -0.20
C ILE A 91 -20.12 -3.94 1.28
N VAL A 92 -21.06 -4.69 1.84
CA VAL A 92 -20.98 -5.22 3.21
C VAL A 92 -20.13 -6.48 3.19
N LEU A 93 -19.16 -6.55 4.10
CA LEU A 93 -18.33 -7.74 4.28
C LEU A 93 -18.88 -8.57 5.45
N ASP A 94 -19.26 -9.80 5.18
CA ASP A 94 -19.56 -10.78 6.23
C ASP A 94 -18.27 -11.43 6.75
N LYS A 95 -18.37 -12.26 7.79
CA LYS A 95 -17.21 -12.94 8.36
C LYS A 95 -16.48 -13.84 7.37
N LYS A 96 -17.23 -14.48 6.46
CA LYS A 96 -16.65 -15.36 5.43
C LYS A 96 -15.88 -14.56 4.39
N ALA A 97 -16.43 -13.43 3.95
CA ALA A 97 -15.77 -12.54 3.01
C ALA A 97 -14.49 -11.93 3.60
N MET A 98 -14.51 -11.53 4.88
CA MET A 98 -13.33 -11.04 5.58
C MET A 98 -12.24 -12.10 5.70
N ALA A 99 -12.59 -13.32 6.09
CA ALA A 99 -11.65 -14.44 6.15
C ALA A 99 -11.01 -14.74 4.79
N TYR A 100 -11.79 -14.69 3.74
CA TYR A 100 -11.31 -14.87 2.36
C TYR A 100 -10.32 -13.79 1.93
N LEU A 101 -10.62 -12.52 2.21
CA LEU A 101 -9.75 -11.40 1.91
C LEU A 101 -8.42 -11.45 2.69
N GLU A 102 -8.47 -11.79 3.97
CA GLU A 102 -7.27 -11.98 4.79
C GLU A 102 -6.39 -13.08 4.25
N LYS A 103 -7.00 -14.20 3.84
CA LYS A 103 -6.29 -15.33 3.24
C LYS A 103 -5.64 -14.93 1.90
N GLN A 104 -6.34 -14.20 1.04
CA GLN A 104 -5.78 -13.72 -0.23
C GLN A 104 -4.61 -12.76 -0.01
N LYS A 105 -4.75 -11.80 0.90
CA LYS A 105 -3.67 -10.86 1.24
C LYS A 105 -2.44 -11.57 1.81
N SER A 106 -2.63 -12.64 2.57
CA SER A 106 -1.53 -13.46 3.07
C SER A 106 -0.80 -14.19 1.94
N ILE A 107 -1.54 -14.75 0.99
CA ILE A 107 -0.97 -15.43 -0.18
C ILE A 107 -0.19 -14.45 -1.07
N GLU A 108 -0.77 -13.29 -1.36
CA GLU A 108 -0.10 -12.24 -2.15
C GLU A 108 1.19 -11.75 -1.49
N LYS A 109 1.21 -11.62 -0.17
CA LYS A 109 2.40 -11.26 0.59
C LYS A 109 3.47 -12.36 0.53
N GLU A 110 3.08 -13.62 0.67
CA GLU A 110 3.99 -14.75 0.56
C GLU A 110 4.61 -14.87 -0.84
N ASP A 111 3.81 -14.68 -1.88
CA ASP A 111 4.29 -14.71 -3.26
C ASP A 111 5.21 -13.52 -3.56
N SER A 112 4.87 -12.33 -3.09
CA SER A 112 5.73 -11.15 -3.20
C SER A 112 7.08 -11.34 -2.48
N ILE A 113 7.07 -11.92 -1.29
CA ILE A 113 8.29 -12.25 -0.54
C ILE A 113 9.14 -13.27 -1.30
N LYS A 114 8.54 -14.28 -1.90
CA LYS A 114 9.25 -15.28 -2.70
C LYS A 114 9.90 -14.68 -3.95
N GLU A 115 9.29 -13.69 -4.57
CA GLU A 115 9.86 -12.99 -5.72
C GLU A 115 11.02 -12.06 -5.32
N GLU A 116 10.97 -11.47 -4.14
CA GLU A 116 11.99 -10.54 -3.62
C GLU A 116 13.20 -11.25 -3.00
N ILE A 117 13.04 -12.45 -2.46
CA ILE A 117 14.11 -13.21 -1.77
C ILE A 117 15.37 -13.36 -2.64
N PRO A 118 15.31 -13.76 -3.93
CA PRO A 118 16.51 -13.89 -4.74
C PRO A 118 17.31 -12.61 -4.91
N GLU A 119 16.62 -11.47 -5.01
CA GLU A 119 17.28 -10.17 -5.11
C GLU A 119 17.93 -9.75 -3.77
N ILE A 120 17.25 -10.00 -2.66
CA ILE A 120 17.77 -9.72 -1.31
C ILE A 120 18.99 -10.60 -1.01
N GLU A 121 18.97 -11.89 -1.32
CA GLU A 121 20.11 -12.80 -1.16
C GLU A 121 21.33 -12.32 -1.95
N LYS A 122 21.12 -11.86 -3.16
CA LYS A 122 22.17 -11.30 -4.02
C LYS A 122 22.81 -10.04 -3.43
N ILE A 123 21.99 -9.14 -2.87
CA ILE A 123 22.45 -7.94 -2.18
C ILE A 123 23.25 -8.29 -0.93
N ILE A 124 22.82 -9.27 -0.15
CA ILE A 124 23.51 -9.75 1.05
C ILE A 124 24.88 -10.36 0.69
N GLU A 125 24.97 -11.15 -0.36
CA GLU A 125 26.25 -11.69 -0.86
C GLU A 125 27.24 -10.58 -1.25
N GLU A 126 26.77 -9.55 -1.96
CA GLU A 126 27.59 -8.39 -2.33
C GLU A 126 28.06 -7.59 -1.10
N LEU A 127 27.22 -7.42 -0.09
CA LEU A 127 27.57 -6.76 1.17
C LEU A 127 28.58 -7.56 2.01
N ASP A 128 28.43 -8.87 2.06
CA ASP A 128 29.37 -9.76 2.76
C ASP A 128 30.78 -9.73 2.14
N GLU A 129 30.88 -9.66 0.82
CA GLU A 129 32.15 -9.49 0.11
C GLU A 129 32.83 -8.15 0.47
N ASP A 130 32.07 -7.06 0.54
CA ASP A 130 32.57 -5.75 0.93
C ASP A 130 32.99 -5.71 2.40
N GLU A 131 32.27 -6.36 3.31
CA GLU A 131 32.62 -6.47 4.73
C GLU A 131 33.91 -7.29 4.93
N GLU A 132 34.09 -8.41 4.23
CA GLU A 132 35.32 -9.21 4.27
C GLU A 132 36.53 -8.39 3.80
N PHE A 133 36.37 -7.58 2.78
CA PHE A 133 37.44 -6.70 2.28
C PHE A 133 37.84 -5.62 3.29
N GLU A 134 36.90 -4.98 3.96
CA GLU A 134 37.18 -3.97 5.00
C GLU A 134 37.84 -4.61 6.22
N PHE A 135 37.43 -5.79 6.63
CA PHE A 135 37.99 -6.53 7.75
C PHE A 135 39.46 -6.94 7.49
N THR A 136 39.81 -7.45 6.32
CA THR A 136 41.19 -7.81 5.97
C THR A 136 42.10 -6.59 5.90
N SER A 137 41.64 -5.44 5.43
CA SER A 137 42.42 -4.22 5.40
C SER A 137 42.68 -3.66 6.80
N PHE A 138 41.77 -3.85 7.75
CA PHE A 138 41.93 -3.47 9.15
C PHE A 138 42.94 -4.34 9.89
N GLU A 139 42.96 -5.66 9.69
CA GLU A 139 43.95 -6.57 10.25
C GLU A 139 45.37 -6.29 9.76
N GLU A 140 45.57 -5.99 8.48
CA GLU A 140 46.86 -5.56 7.95
C GLU A 140 47.40 -4.29 8.60
N LYS A 141 46.55 -3.30 8.89
CA LYS A 141 46.93 -2.09 9.58
C LYS A 141 47.32 -2.33 11.07
N GLU A 142 46.65 -3.20 11.78
CA GLU A 142 47.02 -3.57 13.16
C GLU A 142 48.35 -4.32 13.21
N GLN A 143 48.60 -5.25 12.31
CA GLN A 143 49.87 -5.97 12.22
C GLN A 143 51.05 -5.04 11.89
N SER A 144 50.84 -4.04 11.03
CA SER A 144 51.86 -3.07 10.71
C SER A 144 52.17 -2.11 11.87
N SER A 145 51.20 -1.75 12.69
CA SER A 145 51.38 -0.93 13.86
C SER A 145 52.05 -1.67 15.03
N SER A 146 51.82 -2.96 15.18
CA SER A 146 52.48 -3.76 16.21
C SER A 146 53.95 -4.05 15.92
N LYS A 147 54.40 -4.07 14.68
CA LYS A 147 55.79 -4.24 14.27
C LYS A 147 56.65 -2.98 14.51
N THR A 148 56.06 -1.81 14.44
CA THR A 148 56.75 -0.53 14.68
C THR A 148 56.92 -0.19 16.15
N SER A 149 56.21 -0.82 17.08
CA SER A 149 56.33 -0.60 18.53
C SER A 149 57.37 -1.52 19.22
N SER A 150 57.99 -2.45 18.52
CA SER A 150 58.98 -3.40 19.05
C SER A 150 60.44 -3.03 18.79
N GLU A 151 60.73 -1.87 18.17
CA GLU A 151 62.05 -1.27 18.02
C GLU A 151 62.22 -0.09 19.01
#